data_3bddcde7ec26a0e31d6ec57fcad6b149
#
_entry.id   3bddcde7ec26a0e31d6ec57fcad6b149
#
_cell.length_a   1.000
_cell.length_b   1.000
_cell.length_c   1.000
_cell.angle_alpha   90.00
_cell.angle_beta   90.00
_cell.angle_gamma   90.00
#
_symmetry.space_group_name_H-M   'P 1'
#
loop_
_entity.id
_entity.type
_entity.pdbx_description
1 polymer ?
#
loop_
_entity_poly.entity_id
_entity_poly.type
_entity_poly.pdbx_seq_one_letter_code
_entity_poly.pdbx_strand_id
1 'polypeptide(L)'
;MKQNNANGRNIFLVPNADTLADLDFETWLPFADGHKRAQLQSMRKQAAHVSLVGILLAKYAIHTKWNIPIDQIRFGIGSHGKPYVVGYEQVHFNISHSDNICICAVDDMPIGIDIQKMKPCRFDLITKRFFTQEEQERYILEGKNQTAFYRMWT
;
A
#
# COMPACT_ATOMS: atom_id res chain seq x y z
N MET A 1 11.55 -6.21 7.93
CA MET A 1 12.67 -5.38 8.43
C MET A 1 12.10 -4.05 8.88
N LYS A 2 12.30 -3.66 10.13
CA LYS A 2 11.73 -2.42 10.70
C LYS A 2 12.72 -1.29 10.49
N GLN A 3 12.36 -0.25 9.72
CA GLN A 3 13.11 1.00 9.69
C GLN A 3 12.36 2.03 10.53
N ASN A 4 12.91 2.39 11.67
CA ASN A 4 12.42 3.54 12.45
C ASN A 4 13.02 4.81 11.85
N ASN A 5 12.19 5.68 11.29
CA ASN A 5 12.57 7.03 10.98
C ASN A 5 12.53 7.89 12.26
N ALA A 6 13.38 8.90 12.36
CA ALA A 6 13.55 9.78 13.54
C ALA A 6 12.26 10.52 13.99
N ASN A 7 11.17 10.47 13.21
CA ASN A 7 9.88 11.09 13.47
C ASN A 7 8.78 10.11 13.95
N GLY A 8 9.12 8.90 14.38
CA GLY A 8 8.13 7.93 14.88
C GLY A 8 7.29 7.25 13.81
N ARG A 9 7.46 7.56 12.52
CA ARG A 9 6.82 6.85 11.41
C ARG A 9 7.41 5.46 11.26
N ASN A 10 6.53 4.47 11.10
CA ASN A 10 6.96 3.10 10.87
C ASN A 10 6.54 2.68 9.46
N ILE A 11 7.51 2.23 8.68
CA ILE A 11 7.30 1.66 7.36
C ILE A 11 7.67 0.18 7.42
N PHE A 12 6.77 -0.65 6.96
CA PHE A 12 6.90 -2.10 6.90
C PHE A 12 6.87 -2.53 5.44
N LEU A 13 7.71 -3.49 5.10
CA LEU A 13 7.85 -3.97 3.73
C LEU A 13 7.88 -5.50 3.70
N VAL A 14 7.13 -6.08 2.77
CA VAL A 14 7.18 -7.49 2.40
C VAL A 14 7.66 -7.58 0.97
N PRO A 15 8.90 -8.05 0.72
CA PRO A 15 9.34 -8.42 -0.60
C PRO A 15 8.73 -9.79 -0.97
N ASN A 16 8.56 -10.04 -2.26
CA ASN A 16 8.06 -11.31 -2.78
C ASN A 16 6.69 -11.71 -2.18
N ALA A 17 5.78 -10.73 -2.09
CA ALA A 17 4.43 -10.93 -1.56
C ALA A 17 3.60 -11.98 -2.33
N ASP A 18 3.98 -12.29 -3.56
CA ASP A 18 3.41 -13.34 -4.40
C ASP A 18 3.87 -14.76 -4.03
N THR A 19 5.08 -14.91 -3.50
CA THR A 19 5.59 -16.22 -3.04
C THR A 19 5.13 -16.58 -1.63
N LEU A 20 4.79 -15.59 -0.81
CA LEU A 20 4.02 -15.82 0.42
C LEU A 20 2.61 -16.37 0.13
N ALA A 21 2.22 -16.38 -1.10
CA ALA A 21 0.99 -16.94 -1.62
C ALA A 21 0.89 -18.48 -1.53
N ASP A 22 1.99 -19.18 -1.37
CA ASP A 22 2.01 -20.61 -1.00
C ASP A 22 1.66 -20.82 0.48
N LEU A 23 1.62 -19.76 1.28
CA LEU A 23 0.89 -19.78 2.54
C LEU A 23 -0.58 -20.04 2.21
N ASP A 24 -1.13 -21.06 2.84
CA ASP A 24 -2.51 -21.46 2.69
C ASP A 24 -3.46 -20.27 2.80
N PHE A 25 -3.89 -19.77 1.63
CA PHE A 25 -4.74 -18.58 1.49
C PHE A 25 -5.99 -18.71 2.37
N GLU A 26 -6.57 -19.89 2.43
CA GLU A 26 -7.79 -20.16 3.20
C GLU A 26 -7.55 -20.01 4.70
N THR A 27 -6.37 -20.40 5.20
CA THR A 27 -6.00 -20.23 6.62
C THR A 27 -5.91 -18.75 7.00
N TRP A 28 -5.45 -17.87 6.09
CA TRP A 28 -5.26 -16.45 6.38
C TRP A 28 -6.43 -15.56 5.96
N LEU A 29 -7.30 -16.04 5.10
CA LEU A 29 -8.48 -15.31 4.63
C LEU A 29 -9.40 -14.80 5.76
N PRO A 30 -9.59 -15.51 6.88
CA PRO A 30 -10.39 -15.04 8.02
C PRO A 30 -9.88 -13.73 8.66
N PHE A 31 -8.62 -13.36 8.45
CA PHE A 31 -8.08 -12.09 8.93
C PHE A 31 -8.54 -10.87 8.09
N ALA A 32 -9.08 -11.10 6.90
CA ALA A 32 -9.74 -10.06 6.12
C ALA A 32 -11.18 -9.86 6.65
N ASP A 33 -11.61 -8.60 6.76
CA ASP A 33 -12.97 -8.26 7.16
C ASP A 33 -13.99 -8.64 6.07
N GLY A 34 -15.26 -8.85 6.44
CA GLY A 34 -16.26 -9.54 5.62
C GLY A 34 -16.38 -9.05 4.17
N HIS A 35 -16.54 -7.73 3.95
CA HIS A 35 -16.60 -7.16 2.59
C HIS A 35 -15.30 -7.41 1.81
N LYS A 36 -14.16 -7.23 2.44
CA LYS A 36 -12.85 -7.44 1.80
C LYS A 36 -12.59 -8.91 1.52
N ARG A 37 -13.04 -9.80 2.39
CA ARG A 37 -12.98 -11.25 2.19
C ARG A 37 -13.73 -11.68 0.93
N ALA A 38 -14.97 -11.23 0.76
CA ALA A 38 -15.77 -11.50 -0.44
C ALA A 38 -15.09 -10.97 -1.70
N GLN A 39 -14.51 -9.76 -1.64
CA GLN A 39 -13.73 -9.20 -2.74
C GLN A 39 -12.52 -10.06 -3.10
N LEU A 40 -11.74 -10.49 -2.11
CA LEU A 40 -10.55 -11.34 -2.31
C LEU A 40 -10.91 -12.66 -3.01
N GLN A 41 -12.01 -13.29 -2.60
CA GLN A 41 -12.50 -14.54 -3.22
C GLN A 41 -12.92 -14.38 -4.69
N SER A 42 -13.31 -13.18 -5.11
CA SER A 42 -13.68 -12.88 -6.50
C SER A 42 -12.50 -12.44 -7.39
N MET A 43 -11.33 -12.19 -6.80
CA MET A 43 -10.15 -11.72 -7.52
C MET A 43 -9.36 -12.87 -8.16
N ARG A 44 -8.51 -12.53 -9.14
CA ARG A 44 -7.50 -13.48 -9.64
C ARG A 44 -6.57 -13.88 -8.50
N LYS A 45 -6.19 -15.17 -8.43
CA LYS A 45 -5.42 -15.77 -7.34
C LYS A 45 -4.22 -14.90 -6.91
N GLN A 46 -3.34 -14.54 -7.84
CA GLN A 46 -2.16 -13.74 -7.54
C GLN A 46 -2.49 -12.36 -6.94
N ALA A 47 -3.49 -11.67 -7.50
CA ALA A 47 -3.92 -10.37 -7.01
C ALA A 47 -4.58 -10.46 -5.62
N ALA A 48 -5.36 -11.52 -5.38
CA ALA A 48 -5.97 -11.81 -4.08
C ALA A 48 -4.90 -12.03 -3.01
N HIS A 49 -3.86 -12.80 -3.33
CA HIS A 49 -2.75 -13.07 -2.41
C HIS A 49 -1.99 -11.79 -2.03
N VAL A 50 -1.55 -10.98 -2.99
CA VAL A 50 -0.86 -9.72 -2.71
C VAL A 50 -1.73 -8.78 -1.88
N SER A 51 -3.04 -8.73 -2.18
CA SER A 51 -3.99 -7.92 -1.41
C SER A 51 -4.18 -8.44 0.01
N LEU A 52 -4.23 -9.76 0.23
CA LEU A 52 -4.29 -10.38 1.55
C LEU A 52 -3.02 -10.10 2.35
N VAL A 53 -1.85 -10.24 1.74
CA VAL A 53 -0.56 -9.88 2.36
C VAL A 53 -0.56 -8.43 2.83
N GLY A 54 -1.12 -7.50 2.04
CA GLY A 54 -1.26 -6.10 2.44
C GLY A 54 -2.11 -5.92 3.70
N ILE A 55 -3.22 -6.65 3.82
CA ILE A 55 -4.08 -6.64 5.02
C ILE A 55 -3.32 -7.16 6.24
N LEU A 56 -2.65 -8.29 6.10
CA LEU A 56 -1.87 -8.90 7.18
C LEU A 56 -0.72 -7.99 7.63
N LEU A 57 -0.02 -7.37 6.66
CA LEU A 57 1.04 -6.42 6.93
C LEU A 57 0.53 -5.20 7.70
N ALA A 58 -0.62 -4.65 7.33
CA ALA A 58 -1.23 -3.52 8.04
C ALA A 58 -1.62 -3.90 9.47
N LYS A 59 -2.26 -5.05 9.68
CA LYS A 59 -2.60 -5.54 11.03
C LYS A 59 -1.34 -5.75 11.88
N TYR A 60 -0.30 -6.34 11.31
CA TYR A 60 0.99 -6.51 11.98
C TYR A 60 1.65 -5.17 12.34
N ALA A 61 1.66 -4.21 11.43
CA ALA A 61 2.23 -2.88 11.63
C ALA A 61 1.50 -2.11 12.75
N ILE A 62 0.16 -2.14 12.74
CA ILE A 62 -0.68 -1.53 13.76
C ILE A 62 -0.46 -2.19 15.13
N HIS A 63 -0.48 -3.52 15.18
CA HIS A 63 -0.16 -4.27 16.41
C HIS A 63 1.22 -3.88 16.96
N THR A 64 2.24 -3.81 16.09
CA THR A 64 3.62 -3.50 16.48
C THR A 64 3.76 -2.10 17.06
N LYS A 65 3.04 -1.10 16.50
CA LYS A 65 3.16 0.30 16.94
C LYS A 65 2.34 0.58 18.21
N TRP A 66 1.09 0.10 18.27
CA TRP A 66 0.15 0.45 19.34
C TRP A 66 -0.20 -0.69 20.30
N ASN A 67 0.38 -1.87 20.10
CA ASN A 67 0.10 -3.09 20.88
C ASN A 67 -1.40 -3.48 20.91
N ILE A 68 -2.15 -3.13 19.85
CA ILE A 68 -3.54 -3.53 19.68
C ILE A 68 -3.55 -5.00 19.24
N PRO A 69 -4.28 -5.90 19.93
CA PRO A 69 -4.37 -7.30 19.53
C PRO A 69 -4.85 -7.45 18.07
N ILE A 70 -4.20 -8.32 17.29
CA ILE A 70 -4.47 -8.49 15.85
C ILE A 70 -5.92 -8.87 15.58
N ASP A 71 -6.50 -9.69 16.46
CA ASP A 71 -7.89 -10.13 16.40
C ASP A 71 -8.91 -9.04 16.73
N GLN A 72 -8.48 -7.92 17.32
CA GLN A 72 -9.32 -6.74 17.56
C GLN A 72 -9.23 -5.71 16.44
N ILE A 73 -8.21 -5.77 15.58
CA ILE A 73 -8.05 -4.83 14.46
C ILE A 73 -9.10 -5.16 13.39
N ARG A 74 -10.03 -4.22 13.15
CA ARG A 74 -11.04 -4.28 12.09
C ARG A 74 -10.90 -3.07 11.19
N PHE A 75 -11.01 -3.29 9.89
CA PHE A 75 -10.94 -2.22 8.91
C PHE A 75 -12.33 -1.84 8.41
N GLY A 76 -12.62 -0.55 8.47
CA GLY A 76 -13.73 0.08 7.78
C GLY A 76 -13.25 0.79 6.52
N ILE A 77 -14.20 1.20 5.66
CA ILE A 77 -13.91 1.99 4.45
C ILE A 77 -14.52 3.36 4.60
N GLY A 78 -13.70 4.39 4.48
CA GLY A 78 -14.15 5.79 4.52
C GLY A 78 -14.84 6.23 3.22
N SER A 79 -15.41 7.44 3.24
CA SER A 79 -16.16 8.02 2.11
C SER A 79 -15.38 8.09 0.79
N HIS A 80 -14.06 8.19 0.86
CA HIS A 80 -13.16 8.24 -0.30
C HIS A 80 -12.49 6.88 -0.60
N GLY A 81 -13.01 5.78 -0.04
CA GLY A 81 -12.46 4.45 -0.26
C GLY A 81 -11.18 4.13 0.52
N LYS A 82 -10.66 5.08 1.32
CA LYS A 82 -9.47 4.83 2.16
C LYS A 82 -9.87 4.00 3.37
N PRO A 83 -9.15 2.89 3.68
CA PRO A 83 -9.42 2.09 4.86
C PRO A 83 -9.01 2.85 6.14
N TYR A 84 -9.73 2.59 7.23
CA TYR A 84 -9.44 3.08 8.57
C TYR A 84 -9.61 1.96 9.60
N VAL A 85 -9.08 2.15 10.81
CA VAL A 85 -9.23 1.17 11.90
C VAL A 85 -10.46 1.52 12.72
N VAL A 86 -11.43 0.62 12.78
CA VAL A 86 -12.68 0.82 13.52
C VAL A 86 -12.40 0.96 15.02
N GLY A 87 -12.88 2.04 15.63
CA GLY A 87 -12.70 2.31 17.05
C GLY A 87 -11.34 2.91 17.46
N TYR A 88 -10.47 3.23 16.48
CA TYR A 88 -9.15 3.79 16.74
C TYR A 88 -8.87 4.96 15.79
N GLU A 89 -9.49 6.10 16.03
CA GLU A 89 -9.40 7.28 15.14
C GLU A 89 -7.98 7.85 15.01
N GLN A 90 -7.14 7.67 16.04
CA GLN A 90 -5.74 8.10 16.07
C GLN A 90 -4.79 7.17 15.28
N VAL A 91 -5.27 6.04 14.79
CA VAL A 91 -4.46 5.09 14.03
C VAL A 91 -4.62 5.36 12.55
N HIS A 92 -3.58 5.91 11.95
CA HIS A 92 -3.52 6.14 10.51
C HIS A 92 -2.59 5.15 9.85
N PHE A 93 -3.02 4.61 8.73
CA PHE A 93 -2.21 3.71 7.92
C PHE A 93 -2.51 3.86 6.44
N ASN A 94 -1.57 3.42 5.63
CA ASN A 94 -1.76 3.31 4.20
C ASN A 94 -0.97 2.12 3.67
N ILE A 95 -1.51 1.45 2.67
CA ILE A 95 -0.92 0.27 2.02
C ILE A 95 -0.76 0.58 0.55
N SER A 96 0.40 0.27 0.00
CA SER A 96 0.63 0.23 -1.44
C SER A 96 1.33 -1.06 -1.83
N HIS A 97 1.09 -1.52 -3.04
CA HIS A 97 1.77 -2.68 -3.60
C HIS A 97 2.02 -2.51 -5.09
N SER A 98 3.14 -2.98 -5.54
CA SER A 98 3.48 -3.02 -6.97
C SER A 98 4.28 -4.27 -7.27
N ASP A 99 3.85 -5.01 -8.31
CA ASP A 99 4.42 -6.30 -8.64
C ASP A 99 4.30 -7.27 -7.45
N ASN A 100 5.42 -7.72 -6.91
CA ASN A 100 5.50 -8.64 -5.77
C ASN A 100 5.95 -7.96 -4.46
N ILE A 101 5.94 -6.63 -4.38
CA ILE A 101 6.30 -5.89 -3.17
C ILE A 101 5.04 -5.28 -2.57
N CYS A 102 4.87 -5.46 -1.27
CA CYS A 102 3.83 -4.80 -0.49
C CYS A 102 4.47 -3.94 0.60
N ILE A 103 3.98 -2.71 0.76
CA ILE A 103 4.45 -1.78 1.80
C ILE A 103 3.27 -1.25 2.59
N CYS A 104 3.52 -0.96 3.87
CA CYS A 104 2.56 -0.31 4.75
C CYS A 104 3.27 0.75 5.58
N ALA A 105 2.68 1.94 5.65
CA ALA A 105 3.08 2.97 6.58
C ALA A 105 2.02 3.14 7.68
N VAL A 106 2.46 3.40 8.92
CA VAL A 106 1.59 3.66 10.07
C VAL A 106 2.07 4.90 10.83
N ASP A 107 1.14 5.76 11.25
CA ASP A 107 1.45 7.01 11.97
C ASP A 107 0.27 7.43 12.86
N ASP A 108 0.53 8.33 13.82
CA ASP A 108 -0.50 9.00 14.63
C ASP A 108 -1.15 10.16 13.86
N MET A 109 -0.62 10.52 12.70
CA MET A 109 -1.13 11.55 11.79
C MET A 109 -1.51 10.93 10.44
N PRO A 110 -2.42 11.56 9.68
CA PRO A 110 -2.76 11.09 8.34
C PRO A 110 -1.52 10.88 7.48
N ILE A 111 -1.39 9.68 6.92
CA ILE A 111 -0.23 9.26 6.15
C ILE A 111 -0.65 8.63 4.82
N GLY A 112 0.17 8.84 3.80
CA GLY A 112 0.13 8.14 2.53
C GLY A 112 1.48 7.48 2.25
N ILE A 113 1.45 6.38 1.52
CA ILE A 113 2.64 5.72 0.98
C ILE A 113 2.29 5.15 -0.39
N ASP A 114 3.22 5.24 -1.30
CA ASP A 114 3.08 4.57 -2.60
C ASP A 114 4.37 3.86 -2.99
N ILE A 115 4.23 2.83 -3.80
CA ILE A 115 5.32 2.10 -4.44
C ILE A 115 4.91 1.76 -5.86
N GLN A 116 5.80 2.00 -6.80
CA GLN A 116 5.53 1.71 -8.20
C GLN A 116 6.73 1.05 -8.86
N LYS A 117 6.50 -0.10 -9.49
CA LYS A 117 7.51 -0.73 -10.35
C LYS A 117 7.72 0.13 -11.60
N MET A 118 8.94 0.54 -11.82
CA MET A 118 9.30 1.26 -13.03
C MET A 118 9.24 0.34 -14.25
N LYS A 119 8.28 0.60 -15.15
CA LYS A 119 8.09 -0.13 -16.41
C LYS A 119 8.12 0.85 -17.58
N PRO A 120 8.66 0.48 -18.75
CA PRO A 120 8.52 1.32 -19.93
C PRO A 120 7.05 1.56 -20.25
N CYS A 121 6.68 2.81 -20.46
CA CYS A 121 5.33 3.18 -20.87
C CYS A 121 5.38 4.42 -21.80
N ARG A 122 4.24 4.90 -22.26
CA ARG A 122 4.16 6.11 -23.07
C ARG A 122 4.20 7.35 -22.17
N PHE A 123 5.38 7.62 -21.59
CA PHE A 123 5.57 8.72 -20.64
C PHE A 123 5.01 10.04 -21.14
N ASP A 124 5.30 10.43 -22.39
CA ASP A 124 4.82 11.71 -22.98
C ASP A 124 3.30 11.82 -23.05
N LEU A 125 2.58 10.72 -23.22
CA LEU A 125 1.11 10.75 -23.22
C LEU A 125 0.55 10.89 -21.82
N ILE A 126 1.17 10.20 -20.86
CA ILE A 126 0.75 10.24 -19.46
C ILE A 126 1.04 11.61 -18.86
N THR A 127 2.24 12.14 -19.07
CA THR A 127 2.62 13.47 -18.57
C THR A 127 1.72 14.56 -19.12
N LYS A 128 1.42 14.56 -20.42
CA LYS A 128 0.50 15.53 -21.04
C LYS A 128 -0.91 15.48 -20.48
N ARG A 129 -1.36 14.30 -20.02
CA ARG A 129 -2.74 14.11 -19.55
C ARG A 129 -2.92 14.37 -18.06
N PHE A 130 -1.92 14.06 -17.25
CA PHE A 130 -2.06 13.98 -15.80
C PHE A 130 -1.16 14.94 -15.03
N PHE A 131 -0.05 15.40 -15.64
CA PHE A 131 0.87 16.32 -14.99
C PHE A 131 0.42 17.77 -15.19
N THR A 132 0.60 18.57 -14.16
CA THR A 132 0.47 20.04 -14.26
C THR A 132 1.52 20.60 -15.24
N GLN A 133 1.35 21.85 -15.67
CA GLN A 133 2.34 22.49 -16.51
C GLN A 133 3.72 22.55 -15.86
N GLU A 134 3.77 22.84 -14.57
CA GLU A 134 5.00 22.92 -13.78
C GLU A 134 5.72 21.57 -13.69
N GLU A 135 4.98 20.48 -13.47
CA GLU A 135 5.51 19.11 -13.47
C GLU A 135 6.01 18.69 -14.87
N GLN A 136 5.32 19.09 -15.94
CA GLN A 136 5.76 18.82 -17.31
C GLN A 136 7.08 19.54 -17.62
N GLU A 137 7.21 20.80 -17.23
CA GLU A 137 8.45 21.58 -17.39
C GLU A 137 9.60 20.93 -16.60
N ARG A 138 9.34 20.52 -15.37
CA ARG A 138 10.31 19.81 -14.56
C ARG A 138 10.72 18.47 -15.16
N TYR A 139 9.76 17.71 -15.70
CA TYR A 139 10.05 16.44 -16.41
C TYR A 139 10.96 16.66 -17.62
N ILE A 140 10.77 17.77 -18.35
CA ILE A 140 11.63 18.15 -19.48
C ILE A 140 13.05 18.50 -18.99
N LEU A 141 13.16 19.29 -17.94
CA LEU A 141 14.45 19.68 -17.35
C LEU A 141 15.25 18.48 -16.80
N GLU A 142 14.56 17.48 -16.25
CA GLU A 142 15.17 16.24 -15.76
C GLU A 142 15.49 15.21 -16.89
N GLY A 143 15.35 15.62 -18.16
CA GLY A 143 15.79 14.85 -19.33
C GLY A 143 14.77 13.82 -19.87
N LYS A 144 13.48 13.94 -19.54
CA LYS A 144 12.38 13.11 -20.06
C LYS A 144 12.63 11.59 -19.95
N ASN A 145 13.22 11.17 -18.86
CA ASN A 145 13.58 9.77 -18.65
C ASN A 145 12.62 9.07 -17.68
N GLN A 146 12.71 7.73 -17.65
CA GLN A 146 11.88 6.89 -16.80
C GLN A 146 11.99 7.24 -15.32
N THR A 147 13.18 7.52 -14.83
CA THR A 147 13.42 7.87 -13.42
C THR A 147 12.74 9.19 -13.04
N ALA A 148 12.88 10.22 -13.90
CA ALA A 148 12.22 11.51 -13.71
C ALA A 148 10.70 11.35 -13.68
N PHE A 149 10.14 10.56 -14.60
CA PHE A 149 8.71 10.28 -14.65
C PHE A 149 8.22 9.66 -13.32
N TYR A 150 8.86 8.58 -12.88
CA TYR A 150 8.39 7.85 -11.69
C TYR A 150 8.58 8.64 -10.39
N ARG A 151 9.59 9.52 -10.29
CA ARG A 151 9.74 10.43 -9.14
C ARG A 151 8.61 11.42 -8.98
N MET A 152 7.93 11.77 -10.08
CA MET A 152 6.79 12.70 -10.04
C MET A 152 5.45 11.96 -9.97
N TRP A 153 5.42 10.71 -10.44
CA TRP A 153 4.22 9.88 -10.48
C TRP A 153 3.88 9.27 -9.10
N THR A 154 4.88 8.92 -8.30
CA THR A 154 4.78 8.38 -6.93
C THR A 154 5.09 9.46 -5.91
#